data_39ad267227b7831065139eff2fcb0555
#
_entry.id   39ad267227b7831065139eff2fcb0555
#
_cell.length_a   1.000
_cell.length_b   1.000
_cell.length_c   1.000
_cell.angle_alpha   90.00
_cell.angle_beta   90.00
_cell.angle_gamma   90.00
#
_symmetry.space_group_name_H-M   'P 1'
#
loop_
_entity.id
_entity.type
_entity.pdbx_description
1 polymer ?
#
loop_
_entity_poly.entity_id
_entity_poly.type
_entity_poly.pdbx_seq_one_letter_code
_entity_poly.pdbx_strand_id
1 'polypeptide(L)'
;MIWIIAGILILAVVFYFAHKLSLGFIGREEPVENPLPNPNDDWYEYMQDYYASKKHMADAPHEDLEILSEDGLRLRGRLYRIKPDNHKVVIGFHGYRGSAEADIGRFMKMYEHAGYDCLAISECAHNDSEGKYVTFGVRESNDGILWVKEILRLYGNDVILLIHGVSMGGATVLMMSGNPSLPSQVKAVISDCAYDTLTKEAGSALTQYSPFMQKIVLGILNINAKLFAKQWNIPAGTDTKDYWTPILCSNRGLGFAPSKRIKNVITPHVGMDYHPMTEQEAWRFVNNELLKA
;
A
#
# COMPACT_ATOMS: atom_id res chain seq x y z
N MET A 1 23.45 37.09 -26.80
CA MET A 1 23.25 35.77 -27.44
C MET A 1 23.85 34.63 -26.60
N ILE A 2 25.17 34.69 -26.26
CA ILE A 2 25.86 33.62 -25.49
C ILE A 2 25.17 33.34 -24.14
N TRP A 3 24.81 34.36 -23.35
CA TRP A 3 24.16 34.21 -22.06
C TRP A 3 22.74 33.58 -22.14
N ILE A 4 22.00 33.84 -23.22
CA ILE A 4 20.72 33.24 -23.47
C ILE A 4 20.87 31.74 -23.77
N ILE A 5 21.85 31.39 -24.62
CA ILE A 5 22.15 29.99 -24.95
C ILE A 5 22.63 29.24 -23.68
N ALA A 6 23.48 29.81 -22.86
CA ALA A 6 23.94 29.25 -21.62
C ALA A 6 22.76 29.02 -20.65
N GLY A 7 21.86 29.99 -20.53
CA GLY A 7 20.66 29.85 -19.71
C GLY A 7 19.74 28.70 -20.19
N ILE A 8 19.50 28.56 -21.48
CA ILE A 8 18.71 27.48 -22.08
C ILE A 8 19.37 26.12 -21.80
N LEU A 9 20.70 26.01 -21.94
CA LEU A 9 21.43 24.78 -21.66
C LEU A 9 21.31 24.38 -20.18
N ILE A 10 21.45 25.32 -19.26
CA ILE A 10 21.27 25.05 -17.81
C ILE A 10 19.87 24.56 -17.52
N LEU A 11 18.85 25.22 -18.08
CA LEU A 11 17.45 24.80 -17.90
C LEU A 11 17.19 23.41 -18.48
N ALA A 12 17.76 23.09 -19.64
CA ALA A 12 17.63 21.75 -20.24
C ALA A 12 18.29 20.68 -19.38
N VAL A 13 19.45 20.96 -18.78
CA VAL A 13 20.13 20.05 -17.85
C VAL A 13 19.30 19.83 -16.58
N VAL A 14 18.79 20.91 -15.97
CA VAL A 14 17.93 20.81 -14.76
C VAL A 14 16.67 20.00 -15.08
N PHE A 15 16.01 20.28 -16.21
CA PHE A 15 14.83 19.52 -16.63
C PHE A 15 15.15 18.05 -16.86
N TYR A 16 16.25 17.73 -17.52
CA TYR A 16 16.69 16.35 -17.75
C TYR A 16 16.88 15.58 -16.45
N PHE A 17 17.61 16.14 -15.48
CA PHE A 17 17.84 15.49 -14.19
C PHE A 17 16.54 15.33 -13.39
N ALA A 18 15.69 16.36 -13.34
CA ALA A 18 14.42 16.28 -12.66
C ALA A 18 13.46 15.25 -13.32
N HIS A 19 13.49 15.15 -14.65
CA HIS A 19 12.76 14.14 -15.40
C HIS A 19 13.26 12.72 -15.05
N LYS A 20 14.57 12.50 -15.07
CA LYS A 20 15.16 11.21 -14.67
C LYS A 20 14.82 10.82 -13.23
N LEU A 21 14.95 11.77 -12.30
CA LEU A 21 14.61 11.56 -10.90
C LEU A 21 13.12 11.18 -10.73
N SER A 22 12.24 11.86 -11.43
CA SER A 22 10.80 11.56 -11.34
C SER A 22 10.42 10.22 -11.98
N LEU A 23 11.07 9.84 -13.09
CA LEU A 23 10.88 8.50 -13.66
C LEU A 23 11.43 7.41 -12.73
N GLY A 24 12.55 7.67 -12.05
CA GLY A 24 13.05 6.79 -11.00
C GLY A 24 12.04 6.62 -9.87
N PHE A 25 11.32 7.68 -9.50
CA PHE A 25 10.31 7.62 -8.44
C PHE A 25 9.06 6.79 -8.81
N ILE A 26 8.56 6.90 -10.04
CA ILE A 26 7.36 6.15 -10.50
C ILE A 26 7.71 4.84 -11.21
N GLY A 27 8.96 4.62 -11.57
CA GLY A 27 9.39 3.43 -12.30
C GLY A 27 9.45 2.18 -11.41
N ARG A 28 9.25 1.03 -12.06
CA ARG A 28 9.53 -0.26 -11.43
C ARG A 28 11.00 -0.32 -11.01
N GLU A 29 11.24 -0.77 -9.80
CA GLU A 29 12.57 -1.15 -9.33
C GLU A 29 12.53 -2.59 -8.82
N GLU A 30 13.66 -3.27 -8.93
CA GLU A 30 13.83 -4.57 -8.30
C GLU A 30 13.92 -4.39 -6.78
N PRO A 31 13.35 -5.34 -5.99
CA PRO A 31 13.42 -5.26 -4.54
C PRO A 31 14.87 -5.17 -4.07
N VAL A 32 15.16 -4.18 -3.26
CA VAL A 32 16.47 -4.09 -2.59
C VAL A 32 16.40 -4.92 -1.32
N GLU A 33 17.21 -5.96 -1.24
CA GLU A 33 17.39 -6.66 0.04
C GLU A 33 18.09 -5.71 1.01
N ASN A 34 17.37 -5.32 2.05
CA ASN A 34 17.97 -4.57 3.13
C ASN A 34 19.02 -5.45 3.83
N PRO A 35 20.24 -4.95 4.04
CA PRO A 35 21.24 -5.70 4.80
C PRO A 35 20.72 -5.93 6.23
N LEU A 36 21.15 -7.03 6.84
CA LEU A 36 20.88 -7.27 8.26
C LEU A 36 21.38 -6.07 9.07
N PRO A 37 20.58 -5.56 10.01
CA PRO A 37 21.00 -4.43 10.83
C PRO A 37 22.18 -4.81 11.70
N ASN A 38 22.97 -3.81 12.06
CA ASN A 38 24.04 -4.01 13.03
C ASN A 38 23.42 -4.30 14.41
N PRO A 39 23.93 -5.30 15.19
CA PRO A 39 23.43 -5.59 16.54
C PRO A 39 23.43 -4.39 17.51
N ASN A 40 24.16 -3.34 17.20
CA ASN A 40 24.19 -2.12 18.00
C ASN A 40 23.20 -1.03 17.56
N ASP A 41 22.42 -1.28 16.52
CA ASP A 41 21.41 -0.34 16.06
C ASP A 41 20.15 -0.43 16.94
N ASP A 42 19.56 0.71 17.27
CA ASP A 42 18.31 0.80 18.06
C ASP A 42 17.15 0.04 17.40
N TRP A 43 17.25 -0.23 16.09
CA TRP A 43 16.27 -0.95 15.30
C TRP A 43 16.51 -2.46 15.22
N TYR A 44 17.56 -2.98 15.87
CA TYR A 44 17.98 -4.38 15.71
C TYR A 44 16.91 -5.39 16.09
N GLU A 45 16.27 -5.22 17.25
CA GLU A 45 15.20 -6.13 17.70
C GLU A 45 14.01 -6.12 16.74
N TYR A 46 13.62 -4.94 16.28
CA TYR A 46 12.56 -4.78 15.29
C TYR A 46 12.88 -5.49 13.98
N MET A 47 14.11 -5.37 13.53
CA MET A 47 14.53 -5.97 12.27
C MET A 47 14.64 -7.49 12.39
N GLN A 48 14.92 -8.03 13.56
CA GLN A 48 14.88 -9.48 13.79
C GLN A 48 13.46 -10.03 13.61
N ASP A 49 12.46 -9.40 14.22
CA ASP A 49 11.06 -9.81 14.06
C ASP A 49 10.59 -9.64 12.61
N TYR A 50 11.02 -8.59 11.96
CA TYR A 50 10.75 -8.37 10.54
C TYR A 50 11.30 -9.50 9.67
N TYR A 51 12.59 -9.86 9.83
CA TYR A 51 13.20 -10.94 9.05
C TYR A 51 12.61 -12.30 9.40
N ALA A 52 12.31 -12.56 10.65
CA ALA A 52 11.66 -13.80 11.08
C ALA A 52 10.27 -13.95 10.47
N SER A 53 9.49 -12.88 10.43
CA SER A 53 8.15 -12.84 9.84
C SER A 53 8.20 -12.97 8.32
N LYS A 54 9.12 -12.26 7.66
CA LYS A 54 9.36 -12.40 6.21
C LYS A 54 9.72 -13.83 5.86
N LYS A 55 10.65 -14.45 6.60
CA LYS A 55 11.05 -15.84 6.40
C LYS A 55 9.90 -16.81 6.67
N HIS A 56 9.14 -16.61 7.75
CA HIS A 56 7.98 -17.44 8.06
C HIS A 56 6.99 -17.48 6.90
N MET A 57 6.66 -16.31 6.35
CA MET A 57 5.75 -16.22 5.21
C MET A 57 6.34 -16.83 3.94
N ALA A 58 7.62 -16.60 3.66
CA ALA A 58 8.29 -17.17 2.48
C ALA A 58 8.35 -18.70 2.50
N ASP A 59 8.52 -19.29 3.69
CA ASP A 59 8.61 -20.74 3.87
C ASP A 59 7.22 -21.42 4.00
N ALA A 60 6.14 -20.66 4.23
CA ALA A 60 4.80 -21.20 4.44
C ALA A 60 4.21 -21.78 3.15
N PRO A 61 3.48 -22.91 3.22
CA PRO A 61 2.77 -23.46 2.06
C PRO A 61 1.75 -22.45 1.50
N HIS A 62 1.73 -22.29 0.18
CA HIS A 62 0.83 -21.35 -0.49
C HIS A 62 0.40 -21.87 -1.87
N GLU A 63 -0.66 -21.28 -2.39
CA GLU A 63 -1.11 -21.41 -3.77
C GLU A 63 -0.74 -20.15 -4.54
N ASP A 64 -0.03 -20.27 -5.64
CA ASP A 64 0.22 -19.14 -6.54
C ASP A 64 -1.06 -18.82 -7.34
N LEU A 65 -1.48 -17.57 -7.28
CA LEU A 65 -2.62 -17.06 -8.03
C LEU A 65 -2.15 -16.01 -9.04
N GLU A 66 -2.85 -15.96 -10.18
CA GLU A 66 -2.63 -14.97 -11.22
C GLU A 66 -3.97 -14.42 -11.70
N ILE A 67 -4.05 -13.10 -11.85
CA ILE A 67 -5.17 -12.41 -12.49
C ILE A 67 -4.65 -11.49 -13.59
N LEU A 68 -5.53 -11.07 -14.48
CA LEU A 68 -5.25 -10.03 -15.47
C LEU A 68 -5.84 -8.70 -15.00
N SER A 69 -5.02 -7.66 -15.00
CA SER A 69 -5.49 -6.28 -14.82
C SER A 69 -6.37 -5.84 -15.99
N GLU A 70 -7.06 -4.72 -15.86
CA GLU A 70 -7.92 -4.20 -16.93
C GLU A 70 -7.15 -3.90 -18.23
N ASP A 71 -5.88 -3.60 -18.15
CA ASP A 71 -4.99 -3.36 -19.29
C ASP A 71 -4.13 -4.57 -19.69
N GLY A 72 -4.49 -5.76 -19.18
CA GLY A 72 -3.94 -7.06 -19.60
C GLY A 72 -2.58 -7.41 -18.97
N LEU A 73 -2.15 -6.73 -17.90
CA LEU A 73 -0.96 -7.12 -17.16
C LEU A 73 -1.25 -8.31 -16.25
N ARG A 74 -0.32 -9.24 -16.17
CA ARG A 74 -0.39 -10.36 -15.23
C ARG A 74 0.02 -9.91 -13.85
N LEU A 75 -0.92 -10.02 -12.91
CA LEU A 75 -0.71 -9.71 -11.52
C LEU A 75 -0.69 -11.00 -10.72
N ARG A 76 0.23 -11.10 -9.75
CA ARG A 76 0.48 -12.32 -8.99
C ARG A 76 0.23 -12.10 -7.51
N GLY A 77 -0.19 -13.18 -6.86
CA GLY A 77 -0.40 -13.22 -5.42
C GLY A 77 -0.25 -14.64 -4.90
N ARG A 78 -0.01 -14.76 -3.61
CA ARG A 78 0.13 -16.03 -2.91
C ARG A 78 -0.97 -16.18 -1.88
N LEU A 79 -1.74 -17.26 -1.98
CA LEU A 79 -2.82 -17.58 -1.07
C LEU A 79 -2.35 -18.59 -0.05
N TYR A 80 -2.32 -18.19 1.20
CA TYR A 80 -1.96 -18.99 2.37
C TYR A 80 -3.24 -19.45 3.06
N ARG A 81 -3.51 -20.77 3.01
CA ARG A 81 -4.68 -21.35 3.65
C ARG A 81 -4.32 -21.92 5.02
N ILE A 82 -5.09 -21.55 6.04
CA ILE A 82 -4.90 -22.11 7.39
C ILE A 82 -5.66 -23.42 7.61
N LYS A 83 -6.78 -23.60 6.89
CA LYS A 83 -7.58 -24.83 6.95
C LYS A 83 -8.45 -24.98 5.70
N PRO A 84 -8.85 -26.20 5.36
CA PRO A 84 -9.90 -26.43 4.34
C PRO A 84 -11.21 -25.73 4.73
N ASP A 85 -12.02 -25.39 3.73
CA ASP A 85 -13.37 -24.81 3.89
C ASP A 85 -13.42 -23.56 4.79
N ASN A 86 -12.38 -22.74 4.75
CA ASN A 86 -12.37 -21.46 5.44
C ASN A 86 -13.23 -20.44 4.68
N HIS A 87 -13.99 -19.62 5.40
CA HIS A 87 -14.82 -18.55 4.86
C HIS A 87 -14.36 -17.16 5.30
N LYS A 88 -13.11 -17.04 5.72
CA LYS A 88 -12.51 -15.77 6.14
C LYS A 88 -11.19 -15.56 5.43
N VAL A 89 -11.07 -14.47 4.69
CA VAL A 89 -9.84 -14.14 3.94
C VAL A 89 -9.46 -12.69 4.19
N VAL A 90 -8.18 -12.45 4.41
CA VAL A 90 -7.58 -11.12 4.33
C VAL A 90 -6.80 -11.01 3.02
N ILE A 91 -6.95 -9.88 2.31
CA ILE A 91 -6.14 -9.54 1.15
C ILE A 91 -5.14 -8.47 1.59
N GLY A 92 -3.85 -8.76 1.49
CA GLY A 92 -2.76 -7.90 1.93
C GLY A 92 -2.08 -7.16 0.78
N PHE A 93 -1.92 -5.84 0.95
CA PHE A 93 -1.32 -4.89 0.00
C PHE A 93 -0.05 -4.31 0.61
N HIS A 94 1.10 -4.51 -0.04
CA HIS A 94 2.40 -4.04 0.47
C HIS A 94 2.66 -2.56 0.18
N GLY A 95 3.70 -2.01 0.79
CA GLY A 95 4.13 -0.64 0.55
C GLY A 95 4.95 -0.45 -0.74
N TYR A 96 5.24 0.81 -1.04
CA TYR A 96 6.06 1.21 -2.17
C TYR A 96 7.44 0.54 -2.11
N ARG A 97 7.84 -0.13 -3.19
CA ARG A 97 9.08 -0.91 -3.30
C ARG A 97 9.25 -1.99 -2.24
N GLY A 98 8.14 -2.36 -1.60
CA GLY A 98 8.08 -3.46 -0.66
C GLY A 98 7.77 -4.80 -1.32
N SER A 99 7.50 -5.77 -0.49
CA SER A 99 6.97 -7.06 -0.92
C SER A 99 5.92 -7.56 0.08
N ALA A 100 5.08 -8.48 -0.39
CA ALA A 100 4.09 -9.10 0.47
C ALA A 100 4.73 -9.77 1.70
N GLU A 101 5.85 -10.46 1.50
CA GLU A 101 6.57 -11.14 2.59
C GLU A 101 7.14 -10.14 3.60
N ALA A 102 7.58 -8.97 3.12
CA ALA A 102 8.17 -7.96 3.97
C ALA A 102 7.12 -7.22 4.82
N ASP A 103 6.04 -6.79 4.19
CA ASP A 103 5.06 -5.91 4.82
C ASP A 103 3.89 -6.68 5.43
N ILE A 104 3.34 -7.67 4.70
CA ILE A 104 2.19 -8.46 5.14
C ILE A 104 2.62 -9.63 6.03
N GLY A 105 3.83 -10.17 5.80
CA GLY A 105 4.39 -11.25 6.60
C GLY A 105 4.39 -10.98 8.10
N ARG A 106 4.55 -9.72 8.52
CA ARG A 106 4.48 -9.32 9.93
C ARG A 106 3.13 -9.59 10.60
N PHE A 107 2.08 -9.64 9.79
CA PHE A 107 0.71 -9.86 10.26
C PHE A 107 0.23 -11.31 10.10
N MET A 108 1.02 -12.18 9.46
CA MET A 108 0.61 -13.55 9.15
C MET A 108 0.17 -14.33 10.38
N LYS A 109 0.99 -14.36 11.44
CA LYS A 109 0.62 -15.04 12.69
C LYS A 109 -0.66 -14.50 13.29
N MET A 110 -0.90 -13.20 13.15
CA MET A 110 -2.11 -12.55 13.61
C MET A 110 -3.32 -13.03 12.80
N TYR A 111 -3.22 -13.12 11.47
CA TYR A 111 -4.30 -13.64 10.63
C TYR A 111 -4.60 -15.10 10.92
N GLU A 112 -3.56 -15.93 11.02
CA GLU A 112 -3.65 -17.35 11.40
C GLU A 112 -4.40 -17.52 12.73
N HIS A 113 -4.02 -16.77 13.75
CA HIS A 113 -4.64 -16.81 15.09
C HIS A 113 -6.12 -16.42 15.04
N ALA A 114 -6.48 -15.45 14.20
CA ALA A 114 -7.86 -15.01 14.02
C ALA A 114 -8.67 -15.89 13.06
N GLY A 115 -8.04 -16.87 12.46
CA GLY A 115 -8.68 -17.81 11.59
C GLY A 115 -8.95 -17.29 10.18
N TYR A 116 -8.09 -16.40 9.67
CA TYR A 116 -8.16 -15.88 8.31
C TYR A 116 -7.10 -16.52 7.41
N ASP A 117 -7.50 -17.00 6.25
CA ASP A 117 -6.58 -17.22 5.14
C ASP A 117 -6.03 -15.87 4.68
N CYS A 118 -4.83 -15.85 4.12
CA CYS A 118 -4.20 -14.62 3.64
C CYS A 118 -3.89 -14.73 2.14
N LEU A 119 -4.46 -13.82 1.36
CA LEU A 119 -3.98 -13.56 0.02
C LEU A 119 -3.01 -12.37 0.08
N ALA A 120 -1.74 -12.63 -0.11
CA ALA A 120 -0.69 -11.62 -0.18
C ALA A 120 -0.37 -11.33 -1.64
N ILE A 121 -0.69 -10.13 -2.11
CA ILE A 121 -0.52 -9.77 -3.52
C ILE A 121 0.80 -9.05 -3.76
N SER A 122 1.36 -9.23 -4.95
CA SER A 122 2.36 -8.34 -5.53
C SER A 122 1.63 -7.27 -6.33
N GLU A 123 1.67 -6.02 -5.87
CA GLU A 123 1.01 -4.93 -6.58
C GLU A 123 1.64 -4.69 -7.96
N CYS A 124 0.91 -4.02 -8.87
CA CYS A 124 1.39 -3.70 -10.21
C CYS A 124 2.78 -3.04 -10.17
N ALA A 125 3.68 -3.41 -11.07
CA ALA A 125 5.07 -2.95 -11.16
C ALA A 125 5.95 -3.31 -9.94
N HIS A 126 5.56 -4.30 -9.14
CA HIS A 126 6.37 -4.82 -8.04
C HIS A 126 6.57 -6.34 -8.16
N ASN A 127 7.69 -6.81 -7.65
CA ASN A 127 8.01 -8.24 -7.50
C ASN A 127 7.64 -9.08 -8.73
N ASP A 128 6.78 -10.08 -8.55
CA ASP A 128 6.39 -11.02 -9.61
C ASP A 128 5.29 -10.52 -10.54
N SER A 129 4.62 -9.38 -10.20
CA SER A 129 3.60 -8.78 -11.04
C SER A 129 4.19 -7.94 -12.17
N GLU A 130 3.53 -7.93 -13.32
CA GLU A 130 3.92 -7.11 -14.45
C GLU A 130 3.62 -5.62 -14.21
N GLY A 131 4.17 -4.78 -15.06
CA GLY A 131 4.00 -3.33 -15.02
C GLY A 131 5.33 -2.60 -15.10
N LYS A 132 5.30 -1.37 -15.58
CA LYS A 132 6.48 -0.50 -15.71
C LYS A 132 6.48 0.66 -14.71
N TYR A 133 5.30 1.06 -14.28
CA TYR A 133 5.11 2.26 -13.45
C TYR A 133 4.18 1.96 -12.29
N VAL A 134 4.59 2.43 -11.13
CA VAL A 134 3.79 2.46 -9.90
C VAL A 134 2.86 3.66 -9.97
N THR A 135 1.59 3.49 -9.65
CA THR A 135 0.60 4.55 -9.69
C THR A 135 0.10 4.99 -8.31
N PHE A 136 0.78 4.55 -7.27
CA PHE A 136 0.54 4.95 -5.88
C PHE A 136 -0.93 4.82 -5.46
N GLY A 137 -1.50 3.66 -5.72
CA GLY A 137 -2.85 3.29 -5.34
C GLY A 137 -3.91 3.55 -6.42
N VAL A 138 -3.66 4.37 -7.45
CA VAL A 138 -4.70 4.71 -8.45
C VAL A 138 -5.11 3.51 -9.28
N ARG A 139 -4.18 2.82 -9.91
CA ARG A 139 -4.44 1.58 -10.66
C ARG A 139 -4.54 0.39 -9.72
N GLU A 140 -3.66 0.34 -8.73
CA GLU A 140 -3.57 -0.71 -7.74
C GLU A 140 -4.90 -0.90 -7.00
N SER A 141 -5.70 0.17 -6.79
CA SER A 141 -7.04 0.05 -6.20
C SER A 141 -8.04 -0.66 -7.10
N ASN A 142 -7.97 -0.47 -8.43
CA ASN A 142 -8.79 -1.21 -9.38
C ASN A 142 -8.35 -2.67 -9.48
N ASP A 143 -7.04 -2.91 -9.50
CA ASP A 143 -6.46 -4.25 -9.46
C ASP A 143 -6.88 -4.99 -8.17
N GLY A 144 -6.91 -4.28 -7.04
CA GLY A 144 -7.40 -4.79 -5.76
C GLY A 144 -8.85 -5.27 -5.82
N ILE A 145 -9.73 -4.56 -6.55
CA ILE A 145 -11.11 -5.00 -6.78
C ILE A 145 -11.16 -6.30 -7.61
N LEU A 146 -10.26 -6.47 -8.57
CA LEU A 146 -10.16 -7.72 -9.33
C LEU A 146 -9.72 -8.87 -8.42
N TRP A 147 -8.77 -8.64 -7.51
CA TRP A 147 -8.39 -9.63 -6.49
C TRP A 147 -9.54 -10.01 -5.55
N VAL A 148 -10.34 -9.04 -5.12
CA VAL A 148 -11.57 -9.33 -4.34
C VAL A 148 -12.51 -10.23 -5.14
N LYS A 149 -12.74 -9.95 -6.41
CA LYS A 149 -13.59 -10.78 -7.28
C LYS A 149 -13.02 -12.19 -7.46
N GLU A 150 -11.69 -12.32 -7.56
CA GLU A 150 -11.06 -13.64 -7.65
C GLU A 150 -11.26 -14.46 -6.37
N ILE A 151 -11.13 -13.85 -5.21
CA ILE A 151 -11.44 -14.54 -3.94
C ILE A 151 -12.92 -14.93 -3.87
N LEU A 152 -13.84 -14.09 -4.32
CA LEU A 152 -15.27 -14.46 -4.40
C LEU A 152 -15.52 -15.66 -5.33
N ARG A 153 -14.75 -15.76 -6.42
CA ARG A 153 -14.81 -16.91 -7.33
C ARG A 153 -14.32 -18.20 -6.66
N LEU A 154 -13.28 -18.11 -5.82
CA LEU A 154 -12.66 -19.27 -5.15
C LEU A 154 -13.41 -19.73 -3.92
N TYR A 155 -13.95 -18.80 -3.12
CA TYR A 155 -14.53 -19.06 -1.80
C TYR A 155 -16.07 -18.99 -1.79
N GLY A 156 -16.69 -18.43 -2.84
CA GLY A 156 -18.14 -18.18 -2.85
C GLY A 156 -18.51 -16.85 -2.21
N ASN A 157 -19.83 -16.56 -2.23
CA ASN A 157 -20.36 -15.26 -1.83
C ASN A 157 -20.58 -15.09 -0.31
N ASP A 158 -20.43 -16.14 0.45
CA ASP A 158 -20.56 -16.16 1.91
C ASP A 158 -19.23 -15.90 2.64
N VAL A 159 -18.16 -15.67 1.89
CA VAL A 159 -16.84 -15.33 2.45
C VAL A 159 -16.86 -13.96 3.13
N ILE A 160 -16.19 -13.85 4.26
CA ILE A 160 -15.90 -12.59 4.96
C ILE A 160 -14.53 -12.11 4.52
N LEU A 161 -14.47 -10.94 3.89
CA LEU A 161 -13.23 -10.35 3.41
C LEU A 161 -12.80 -9.17 4.27
N LEU A 162 -11.51 -9.14 4.56
CA LEU A 162 -10.79 -7.96 5.04
C LEU A 162 -9.78 -7.56 3.98
N ILE A 163 -9.56 -6.27 3.80
CA ILE A 163 -8.43 -5.75 3.01
C ILE A 163 -7.51 -4.97 3.93
N HIS A 164 -6.21 -5.29 3.87
CA HIS A 164 -5.19 -4.67 4.71
C HIS A 164 -4.05 -4.16 3.85
N GLY A 165 -3.72 -2.88 3.98
CA GLY A 165 -2.63 -2.26 3.24
C GLY A 165 -1.68 -1.49 4.12
N VAL A 166 -0.39 -1.56 3.77
CA VAL A 166 0.71 -0.87 4.48
C VAL A 166 1.25 0.24 3.59
N SER A 167 1.42 1.46 4.09
CA SER A 167 1.98 2.61 3.39
C SER A 167 1.24 2.88 2.06
N MET A 168 1.87 2.63 0.90
CA MET A 168 1.22 2.73 -0.42
C MET A 168 0.01 1.78 -0.52
N GLY A 169 0.14 0.53 -0.06
CA GLY A 169 -0.97 -0.40 0.04
C GLY A 169 -2.09 0.12 0.95
N GLY A 170 -1.74 0.85 2.03
CA GLY A 170 -2.70 1.55 2.87
C GLY A 170 -3.51 2.61 2.12
N ALA A 171 -2.86 3.39 1.25
CA ALA A 171 -3.54 4.33 0.36
C ALA A 171 -4.40 3.59 -0.69
N THR A 172 -3.90 2.48 -1.23
CA THR A 172 -4.61 1.61 -2.17
C THR A 172 -5.95 1.14 -1.58
N VAL A 173 -5.93 0.57 -0.37
CA VAL A 173 -7.17 0.05 0.25
C VAL A 173 -8.14 1.17 0.65
N LEU A 174 -7.66 2.37 0.97
CA LEU A 174 -8.51 3.54 1.17
C LEU A 174 -9.21 3.96 -0.13
N MET A 175 -8.51 3.98 -1.25
CA MET A 175 -9.12 4.25 -2.56
C MET A 175 -10.12 3.16 -2.94
N MET A 176 -9.81 1.88 -2.67
CA MET A 176 -10.75 0.78 -2.86
C MET A 176 -12.03 0.98 -2.06
N SER A 177 -11.93 1.41 -0.80
CA SER A 177 -13.10 1.62 0.07
C SER A 177 -14.07 2.70 -0.43
N GLY A 178 -13.57 3.66 -1.19
CA GLY A 178 -14.38 4.68 -1.87
C GLY A 178 -14.95 4.24 -3.22
N ASN A 179 -14.54 3.08 -3.74
CA ASN A 179 -14.99 2.61 -5.04
C ASN A 179 -16.36 1.92 -4.94
N PRO A 180 -17.40 2.38 -5.67
CA PRO A 180 -18.74 1.78 -5.63
C PRO A 180 -18.77 0.33 -6.15
N SER A 181 -17.73 -0.11 -6.86
CA SER A 181 -17.59 -1.49 -7.35
C SER A 181 -17.01 -2.46 -6.31
N LEU A 182 -16.65 -1.99 -5.12
CA LEU A 182 -16.14 -2.86 -4.06
C LEU A 182 -17.26 -3.79 -3.56
N PRO A 183 -17.08 -5.12 -3.63
CA PRO A 183 -18.09 -6.07 -3.20
C PRO A 183 -18.41 -5.95 -1.70
N SER A 184 -19.69 -6.17 -1.34
CA SER A 184 -20.19 -6.07 0.04
C SER A 184 -19.66 -7.13 1.00
N GLN A 185 -18.97 -8.15 0.47
CA GLN A 185 -18.25 -9.16 1.24
C GLN A 185 -17.00 -8.59 1.93
N VAL A 186 -16.47 -7.47 1.46
CA VAL A 186 -15.41 -6.71 2.17
C VAL A 186 -16.05 -6.03 3.38
N LYS A 187 -15.79 -6.58 4.57
CA LYS A 187 -16.41 -6.14 5.83
C LYS A 187 -15.59 -5.10 6.56
N ALA A 188 -14.27 -5.06 6.32
CA ALA A 188 -13.41 -4.07 6.92
C ALA A 188 -12.20 -3.75 6.04
N VAL A 189 -11.68 -2.54 6.24
CA VAL A 189 -10.47 -2.02 5.61
C VAL A 189 -9.50 -1.63 6.72
N ILE A 190 -8.28 -2.16 6.65
CA ILE A 190 -7.19 -1.81 7.54
C ILE A 190 -6.17 -1.04 6.72
N SER A 191 -5.93 0.21 7.08
CA SER A 191 -4.94 1.07 6.43
C SER A 191 -3.86 1.43 7.44
N ASP A 192 -2.67 0.88 7.25
CA ASP A 192 -1.51 1.16 8.10
C ASP A 192 -0.60 2.18 7.45
N CYS A 193 -0.33 3.29 8.14
CA CYS A 193 0.57 4.40 7.78
C CYS A 193 0.42 4.92 6.33
N ALA A 194 -0.81 4.99 5.80
CA ALA A 194 -1.09 5.56 4.49
C ALA A 194 -0.74 7.04 4.40
N TYR A 195 -0.28 7.47 3.23
CA TYR A 195 -0.17 8.90 2.91
C TYR A 195 -1.53 9.48 2.48
N ASP A 196 -1.69 10.80 2.59
CA ASP A 196 -2.90 11.49 2.13
C ASP A 196 -2.82 11.90 0.65
N THR A 197 -1.66 12.34 0.19
CA THR A 197 -1.43 12.71 -1.22
C THR A 197 -0.03 12.33 -1.69
N LEU A 198 0.09 11.89 -2.95
CA LEU A 198 1.39 11.61 -3.56
C LEU A 198 2.33 12.83 -3.54
N THR A 199 1.79 14.03 -3.69
CA THR A 199 2.59 15.27 -3.68
C THR A 199 3.26 15.50 -2.33
N LYS A 200 2.58 15.22 -1.21
CA LYS A 200 3.16 15.34 0.13
C LYS A 200 4.18 14.22 0.37
N GLU A 201 3.87 13.00 -0.03
CA GLU A 201 4.77 11.87 0.10
C GLU A 201 6.06 12.08 -0.68
N ALA A 202 5.97 12.45 -1.97
CA ALA A 202 7.13 12.79 -2.78
C ALA A 202 7.88 14.02 -2.25
N GLY A 203 7.16 15.00 -1.68
CA GLY A 203 7.75 16.19 -1.06
C GLY A 203 8.58 15.85 0.17
N SER A 204 8.16 14.88 0.98
CA SER A 204 8.92 14.44 2.15
C SER A 204 10.29 13.85 1.78
N ALA A 205 10.37 13.14 0.66
CA ALA A 205 11.62 12.61 0.12
C ALA A 205 12.56 13.69 -0.47
N LEU A 206 12.08 14.90 -0.66
CA LEU A 206 12.82 16.01 -1.29
C LEU A 206 13.27 17.08 -0.29
N THR A 207 13.13 16.86 1.02
CA THR A 207 13.42 17.86 2.06
C THR A 207 14.87 18.34 2.07
N GLN A 208 15.83 17.56 1.54
CA GLN A 208 17.23 17.95 1.40
C GLN A 208 17.46 19.00 0.29
N TYR A 209 16.50 19.24 -0.59
CA TYR A 209 16.60 20.23 -1.66
C TYR A 209 15.97 21.56 -1.28
N SER A 210 16.39 22.66 -1.94
CA SER A 210 15.76 23.96 -1.73
C SER A 210 14.26 23.94 -2.11
N PRO A 211 13.41 24.78 -1.49
CA PRO A 211 11.97 24.85 -1.82
C PRO A 211 11.69 25.12 -3.31
N PHE A 212 12.59 25.86 -3.97
CA PHE A 212 12.48 26.11 -5.41
C PHE A 212 12.71 24.83 -6.23
N MET A 213 13.73 24.06 -5.90
CA MET A 213 14.01 22.76 -6.56
C MET A 213 12.92 21.74 -6.29
N GLN A 214 12.40 21.68 -5.06
CA GLN A 214 11.25 20.82 -4.73
C GLN A 214 10.06 21.08 -5.66
N LYS A 215 9.70 22.36 -5.86
CA LYS A 215 8.60 22.74 -6.78
C LYS A 215 8.84 22.30 -8.22
N ILE A 216 10.06 22.43 -8.71
CA ILE A 216 10.43 21.98 -10.07
C ILE A 216 10.28 20.46 -10.18
N VAL A 217 10.88 19.71 -9.25
CA VAL A 217 10.87 18.24 -9.27
C VAL A 217 9.43 17.71 -9.15
N LEU A 218 8.63 18.24 -8.21
CA LEU A 218 7.23 17.86 -8.04
C LEU A 218 6.37 18.23 -9.27
N GLY A 219 6.64 19.37 -9.90
CA GLY A 219 5.97 19.76 -11.14
C GLY A 219 6.26 18.78 -12.28
N ILE A 220 7.52 18.38 -12.45
CA ILE A 220 7.94 17.41 -13.46
C ILE A 220 7.43 16.01 -13.11
N LEU A 221 7.46 15.62 -11.84
CA LEU A 221 6.87 14.35 -11.37
C LEU A 221 5.39 14.27 -11.75
N ASN A 222 4.63 15.34 -11.51
CA ASN A 222 3.21 15.41 -11.90
C ASN A 222 2.99 15.23 -13.41
N ILE A 223 3.84 15.87 -14.23
CA ILE A 223 3.78 15.73 -15.69
C ILE A 223 4.09 14.28 -16.10
N ASN A 224 5.16 13.70 -15.55
CA ASN A 224 5.57 12.33 -15.85
C ASN A 224 4.53 11.31 -15.37
N ALA A 225 3.97 11.47 -14.18
CA ALA A 225 2.90 10.61 -13.68
C ALA A 225 1.68 10.60 -14.61
N LYS A 226 1.30 11.77 -15.13
CA LYS A 226 0.20 11.88 -16.11
C LYS A 226 0.55 11.20 -17.44
N LEU A 227 1.74 11.41 -17.96
CA LEU A 227 2.13 10.93 -19.27
C LEU A 227 2.45 9.44 -19.30
N PHE A 228 3.18 8.94 -18.32
CA PHE A 228 3.74 7.59 -18.31
C PHE A 228 2.95 6.61 -17.45
N ALA A 229 2.54 7.02 -16.26
CA ALA A 229 1.73 6.19 -15.37
C ALA A 229 0.22 6.35 -15.60
N LYS A 230 -0.19 7.25 -16.50
CA LYS A 230 -1.60 7.64 -16.74
C LYS A 230 -2.31 8.06 -15.46
N GLN A 231 -1.55 8.60 -14.54
CA GLN A 231 -2.02 9.00 -13.23
C GLN A 231 -2.31 10.50 -13.25
N TRP A 232 -3.46 10.87 -12.71
CA TRP A 232 -3.79 12.25 -12.41
C TRP A 232 -3.42 12.51 -10.95
N ASN A 233 -3.29 13.77 -10.60
CA ASN A 233 -3.06 14.21 -9.22
C ASN A 233 -4.32 13.94 -8.38
N ILE A 234 -4.63 12.67 -8.18
CA ILE A 234 -5.76 12.21 -7.38
C ILE A 234 -5.24 12.04 -5.96
N PRO A 235 -5.72 12.83 -5.02
CA PRO A 235 -5.34 12.67 -3.62
C PRO A 235 -5.86 11.32 -3.10
N ALA A 236 -4.99 10.52 -2.49
CA ALA A 236 -5.42 9.34 -1.80
C ALA A 236 -6.38 9.73 -0.66
N GLY A 237 -7.51 9.07 -0.55
CA GLY A 237 -8.43 9.23 0.56
C GLY A 237 -9.11 10.59 0.71
N THR A 238 -9.06 11.47 -0.30
CA THR A 238 -9.65 12.81 -0.18
C THR A 238 -11.17 12.85 -0.24
N ASP A 239 -11.79 11.83 -0.80
CA ASP A 239 -13.25 11.73 -0.81
C ASP A 239 -13.74 10.64 0.16
N THR A 240 -13.35 10.78 1.42
CA THR A 240 -13.82 9.90 2.50
C THR A 240 -15.30 10.09 2.82
N LYS A 241 -15.98 11.00 2.12
CA LYS A 241 -17.38 11.36 2.41
C LYS A 241 -18.35 10.21 2.18
N ASP A 242 -17.97 9.24 1.37
CA ASP A 242 -18.83 8.15 0.93
C ASP A 242 -18.38 6.75 1.35
N TYR A 243 -17.39 6.64 2.25
CA TYR A 243 -16.97 5.34 2.78
C TYR A 243 -18.09 4.71 3.63
N TRP A 244 -18.58 3.56 3.18
CA TRP A 244 -19.58 2.78 3.89
C TRP A 244 -18.98 1.61 4.69
N THR A 245 -17.71 1.28 4.41
CA THR A 245 -16.97 0.20 5.06
C THR A 245 -16.23 0.71 6.30
N PRO A 246 -16.28 0.04 7.43
CA PRO A 246 -15.47 0.39 8.59
C PRO A 246 -13.97 0.39 8.25
N ILE A 247 -13.27 1.45 8.61
CA ILE A 247 -11.85 1.63 8.32
C ILE A 247 -11.08 1.72 9.63
N LEU A 248 -10.07 0.87 9.78
CA LEU A 248 -9.05 1.00 10.80
C LEU A 248 -7.84 1.68 10.16
N CYS A 249 -7.54 2.91 10.59
CA CYS A 249 -6.37 3.64 10.14
C CYS A 249 -5.33 3.71 11.26
N SER A 250 -4.16 3.16 11.00
CA SER A 250 -2.96 3.44 11.78
C SER A 250 -2.30 4.69 11.17
N ASN A 251 -2.19 5.77 11.95
CA ASN A 251 -1.73 7.04 11.37
C ASN A 251 -0.46 7.55 12.06
N ARG A 252 0.63 7.58 11.32
CA ARG A 252 1.81 8.36 11.69
C ARG A 252 1.60 9.83 11.27
N GLY A 253 0.76 10.55 12.00
CA GLY A 253 0.75 12.02 11.96
C GLY A 253 0.00 12.70 10.82
N LEU A 254 -0.77 11.98 9.98
CA LEU A 254 -1.62 12.60 8.96
C LEU A 254 -3.08 12.58 9.46
N GLY A 255 -3.59 13.76 9.82
CA GLY A 255 -4.96 13.92 10.27
C GLY A 255 -5.94 13.73 9.12
N PHE A 256 -6.50 12.54 8.98
CA PHE A 256 -7.74 12.37 8.24
C PHE A 256 -8.90 12.82 9.11
N ALA A 257 -9.65 13.81 8.65
CA ALA A 257 -10.94 14.08 9.25
C ALA A 257 -11.87 12.91 8.91
N PRO A 258 -12.43 12.19 9.89
CA PRO A 258 -13.37 11.13 9.62
C PRO A 258 -14.58 11.70 8.89
N SER A 259 -15.01 11.05 7.82
CA SER A 259 -16.27 11.43 7.18
C SER A 259 -17.42 11.12 8.13
N LYS A 260 -18.55 11.83 7.97
CA LYS A 260 -19.77 11.62 8.80
C LYS A 260 -20.34 10.18 8.70
N ARG A 261 -19.88 9.35 7.74
CA ARG A 261 -20.31 7.97 7.53
C ARG A 261 -19.40 6.92 8.17
N ILE A 262 -18.17 7.28 8.56
CA ILE A 262 -17.27 6.37 9.25
C ILE A 262 -17.70 6.32 10.71
N LYS A 263 -18.41 5.28 11.11
CA LYS A 263 -18.88 5.13 12.49
C LYS A 263 -17.78 4.79 13.48
N ASN A 264 -16.70 4.15 13.05
CA ASN A 264 -15.62 3.70 13.91
C ASN A 264 -14.27 3.81 13.16
N VAL A 265 -13.62 4.95 13.26
CA VAL A 265 -12.20 5.09 12.91
C VAL A 265 -11.41 4.98 14.20
N ILE A 266 -10.67 3.91 14.35
CA ILE A 266 -9.63 3.86 15.37
C ILE A 266 -8.35 4.34 14.71
N THR A 267 -7.95 5.55 15.05
CA THR A 267 -6.59 6.02 14.84
C THR A 267 -5.83 5.73 16.13
N PRO A 268 -5.03 4.68 16.21
CA PRO A 268 -4.06 4.62 17.28
C PRO A 268 -3.15 5.82 17.08
N HIS A 269 -3.16 6.76 18.02
CA HIS A 269 -2.16 7.79 18.12
C HIS A 269 -0.84 7.09 18.40
N VAL A 270 -0.09 6.83 17.36
CA VAL A 270 1.31 6.52 17.50
C VAL A 270 2.03 7.87 17.38
N GLY A 271 2.37 8.46 18.52
CA GLY A 271 3.42 9.46 18.59
C GLY A 271 4.72 8.87 18.02
N MET A 272 5.80 9.62 17.97
CA MET A 272 7.11 9.13 17.52
C MET A 272 7.62 7.91 18.32
N ASP A 273 6.98 7.57 19.42
CA ASP A 273 7.18 6.34 20.17
C ASP A 273 6.35 5.24 19.50
N TYR A 274 7.04 4.38 18.79
CA TYR A 274 6.49 3.22 18.11
C TYR A 274 6.02 2.20 19.16
N HIS A 275 4.78 2.35 19.61
CA HIS A 275 4.06 1.24 20.21
C HIS A 275 3.19 0.61 19.13
N PRO A 276 3.60 -0.53 18.57
CA PRO A 276 2.70 -1.28 17.72
C PRO A 276 1.43 -1.54 18.52
N MET A 277 0.27 -1.31 17.90
CA MET A 277 -0.98 -1.84 18.44
C MET A 277 -0.71 -3.32 18.71
N THR A 278 -0.90 -3.78 19.93
CA THR A 278 -0.68 -5.18 20.22
C THR A 278 -1.63 -5.98 19.33
N GLU A 279 -1.18 -7.14 18.88
CA GLU A 279 -1.99 -8.09 18.11
C GLU A 279 -3.38 -8.26 18.75
N GLN A 280 -3.46 -8.31 20.07
CA GLN A 280 -4.69 -8.43 20.82
C GLN A 280 -5.61 -7.22 20.72
N GLU A 281 -5.08 -6.01 20.64
CA GLU A 281 -5.88 -4.79 20.51
C GLU A 281 -6.47 -4.65 19.11
N ALA A 282 -5.68 -4.91 18.07
CA ALA A 282 -6.17 -4.93 16.69
C ALA A 282 -7.29 -5.96 16.50
N TRP A 283 -7.12 -7.17 17.07
CA TRP A 283 -8.12 -8.23 16.95
C TRP A 283 -9.32 -8.07 17.86
N ARG A 284 -9.19 -7.50 19.03
CA ARG A 284 -10.36 -7.10 19.84
C ARG A 284 -11.24 -6.15 19.06
N PHE A 285 -10.63 -5.22 18.32
CA PHE A 285 -11.39 -4.30 17.48
C PHE A 285 -12.06 -5.02 16.30
N VAL A 286 -11.29 -5.80 15.52
CA VAL A 286 -11.84 -6.57 14.38
C VAL A 286 -12.96 -7.50 14.84
N ASN A 287 -12.79 -8.24 15.93
CA ASN A 287 -13.76 -9.21 16.37
C ASN A 287 -14.95 -8.61 17.15
N ASN A 288 -14.74 -7.53 17.91
CA ASN A 288 -15.79 -6.97 18.76
C ASN A 288 -16.61 -5.89 18.06
N GLU A 289 -15.99 -5.12 17.18
CA GLU A 289 -16.64 -3.94 16.58
C GLU A 289 -17.02 -4.16 15.10
N LEU A 290 -16.20 -4.92 14.36
CA LEU A 290 -16.42 -5.11 12.92
C LEU A 290 -17.18 -6.36 12.54
N LEU A 291 -17.05 -7.45 13.30
CA LEU A 291 -17.72 -8.73 12.98
C LEU A 291 -19.06 -8.90 13.67
N LYS A 292 -19.46 -7.98 14.56
CA LYS A 292 -20.80 -7.96 15.19
C LYS A 292 -21.78 -6.99 14.52
N ALA A 293 -21.30 -6.19 13.56
CA ALA A 293 -22.12 -5.29 12.76
C ALA A 293 -22.48 -5.94 11.42
#